data_6c4eaad69670a27fb1e3c8603b51b69f
#
_entry.id   6c4eaad69670a27fb1e3c8603b51b69f
#
_cell.length_a   1.000
_cell.length_b   1.000
_cell.length_c   1.000
_cell.angle_alpha   90.00
_cell.angle_beta   90.00
_cell.angle_gamma   90.00
#
_symmetry.space_group_name_H-M   'P 1'
#
loop_
_entity.id
_entity.type
_entity.pdbx_description
1 polymer ?
#
loop_
_entity_poly.entity_id
_entity_poly.type
_entity_poly.pdbx_seq_one_letter_code
_entity_poly.pdbx_strand_id
1 'polypeptide(L)'
;AIPAKVCNSITLSTMHGCPPQEIENIVRYLLKEKHINTYVKCNPTLLGYEFVRKAMDDLGYDYMAFTDFHFKDDLQYEDAVPMLRRLKEVAAQEGLSFGVKLTNTFPVDIKRQELPGEEMYMSGKALFPLSITVAARLAESFDGELPMSFSGGADQKNIDQIVGCGIWPVTVATVLLKPG
;
A
#
# COMPACT_ATOMS: atom_id res chain seq x y z
N ALA A 1 -15.99 -23.46 -22.59
CA ALA A 1 -16.20 -23.21 -21.16
C ALA A 1 -15.13 -22.25 -20.67
N ILE A 2 -15.49 -21.26 -19.85
CA ILE A 2 -14.54 -20.34 -19.21
C ILE A 2 -13.89 -21.11 -18.05
N PRO A 3 -12.54 -21.17 -17.96
CA PRO A 3 -11.88 -21.85 -16.86
C PRO A 3 -12.21 -21.16 -15.51
N ALA A 4 -12.41 -21.96 -14.47
CA ALA A 4 -12.71 -21.43 -13.13
C ALA A 4 -11.55 -20.62 -12.55
N LYS A 5 -10.30 -20.97 -12.89
CA LYS A 5 -9.09 -20.24 -12.49
C LYS A 5 -8.67 -19.29 -13.61
N VAL A 6 -9.03 -18.03 -13.49
CA VAL A 6 -8.77 -16.96 -14.48
C VAL A 6 -7.48 -16.18 -14.23
N CYS A 7 -6.89 -16.31 -13.03
CA CYS A 7 -5.62 -15.65 -12.66
C CYS A 7 -4.83 -16.54 -11.68
N ASN A 8 -3.56 -16.26 -11.54
CA ASN A 8 -2.65 -16.94 -10.60
C ASN A 8 -2.16 -16.03 -9.47
N SER A 9 -2.57 -14.77 -9.44
CA SER A 9 -2.18 -13.81 -8.41
C SER A 9 -3.30 -12.82 -8.12
N ILE A 10 -3.35 -12.37 -6.88
CA ILE A 10 -4.30 -11.34 -6.41
C ILE A 10 -3.59 -10.33 -5.50
N THR A 11 -4.22 -9.18 -5.35
CA THR A 11 -3.87 -8.21 -4.31
C THR A 11 -5.01 -8.13 -3.31
N LEU A 12 -4.74 -8.46 -2.04
CA LEU A 12 -5.67 -8.24 -0.94
C LEU A 12 -5.63 -6.77 -0.54
N SER A 13 -6.77 -6.11 -0.58
CA SER A 13 -6.96 -4.77 -0.02
C SER A 13 -7.98 -4.86 1.10
N THR A 14 -7.58 -4.45 2.30
CA THR A 14 -8.45 -4.40 3.46
C THR A 14 -8.94 -2.98 3.73
N MET A 15 -9.99 -2.85 4.51
CA MET A 15 -10.44 -1.55 5.00
C MET A 15 -9.46 -1.00 6.04
N HIS A 16 -9.48 0.31 6.26
CA HIS A 16 -8.82 0.94 7.40
C HIS A 16 -9.29 0.27 8.71
N GLY A 17 -8.39 0.13 9.68
CA GLY A 17 -8.69 -0.51 10.96
C GLY A 17 -8.75 -2.05 10.92
N CYS A 18 -8.42 -2.70 9.81
CA CYS A 18 -8.38 -4.17 9.78
C CYS A 18 -7.24 -4.70 10.66
N PRO A 19 -7.53 -5.54 11.67
CA PRO A 19 -6.51 -6.05 12.58
C PRO A 19 -5.42 -6.87 11.87
N PRO A 20 -4.16 -6.81 12.33
CA PRO A 20 -3.05 -7.58 11.73
C PRO A 20 -3.35 -9.08 11.62
N GLN A 21 -3.95 -9.65 12.67
CA GLN A 21 -4.28 -11.08 12.70
C GLN A 21 -5.32 -11.46 11.64
N GLU A 22 -6.28 -10.58 11.35
CA GLU A 22 -7.28 -10.84 10.31
C GLU A 22 -6.65 -10.79 8.93
N ILE A 23 -5.79 -9.79 8.67
CA ILE A 23 -5.01 -9.71 7.42
C ILE A 23 -4.20 -11.00 7.24
N GLU A 24 -3.49 -11.43 8.27
CA GLU A 24 -2.68 -12.65 8.23
C GLU A 24 -3.52 -13.89 7.95
N ASN A 25 -4.67 -14.04 8.60
CA ASN A 25 -5.56 -15.18 8.42
C ASN A 25 -6.11 -15.25 6.98
N ILE A 26 -6.53 -14.11 6.41
CA ILE A 26 -7.01 -14.04 5.03
C ILE A 26 -5.90 -14.46 4.06
N VAL A 27 -4.68 -13.91 4.22
CA VAL A 27 -3.56 -14.23 3.33
C VAL A 27 -3.17 -15.71 3.46
N ARG A 28 -3.13 -16.26 4.66
CA ARG A 28 -2.87 -17.69 4.87
C ARG A 28 -3.90 -18.57 4.16
N TYR A 29 -5.18 -18.21 4.22
CA TYR A 29 -6.23 -18.91 3.48
C TYR A 29 -6.03 -18.84 1.97
N LEU A 30 -5.66 -17.66 1.44
CA LEU A 30 -5.39 -17.48 0.02
C LEU A 30 -4.19 -18.31 -0.46
N LEU A 31 -3.12 -18.35 0.33
CA LEU A 31 -1.93 -19.14 0.01
C LEU A 31 -2.19 -20.66 0.13
N LYS A 32 -2.73 -21.11 1.26
CA LYS A 32 -2.86 -22.54 1.58
C LYS A 32 -4.05 -23.22 0.93
N GLU A 33 -5.22 -22.57 0.99
CA GLU A 33 -6.48 -23.20 0.52
C GLU A 33 -6.79 -22.87 -0.95
N LYS A 34 -6.41 -21.67 -1.39
CA LYS A 34 -6.68 -21.24 -2.78
C LYS A 34 -5.48 -21.42 -3.71
N HIS A 35 -4.29 -21.65 -3.17
CA HIS A 35 -3.03 -21.79 -3.92
C HIS A 35 -2.86 -20.66 -4.94
N ILE A 36 -2.91 -19.41 -4.46
CA ILE A 36 -2.82 -18.22 -5.31
C ILE A 36 -1.72 -17.28 -4.77
N ASN A 37 -0.86 -16.78 -5.66
CA ASN A 37 0.12 -15.78 -5.32
C ASN A 37 -0.57 -14.54 -4.76
N THR A 38 -0.11 -14.00 -3.64
CA THR A 38 -0.85 -12.97 -2.92
C THR A 38 0.03 -11.78 -2.59
N TYR A 39 -0.48 -10.58 -2.88
CA TYR A 39 0.10 -9.31 -2.45
C TYR A 39 -0.83 -8.65 -1.44
N VAL A 40 -0.27 -8.09 -0.37
CA VAL A 40 -1.02 -7.28 0.61
C VAL A 40 -0.88 -5.82 0.24
N LYS A 41 -1.99 -5.11 0.06
CA LYS A 41 -1.97 -3.68 -0.17
C LYS A 41 -1.83 -2.93 1.15
N CYS A 42 -0.75 -2.18 1.29
CA CYS A 42 -0.40 -1.44 2.50
C CYS A 42 -0.95 -0.01 2.48
N ASN A 43 -1.10 0.57 3.67
CA ASN A 43 -1.51 1.97 3.85
C ASN A 43 -0.29 2.88 4.04
N PRO A 44 -0.35 4.16 3.61
CA PRO A 44 0.68 5.15 3.92
C PRO A 44 0.84 5.41 5.42
N THR A 45 -0.18 5.09 6.22
CA THR A 45 -0.20 5.21 7.68
C THR A 45 0.89 4.38 8.37
N LEU A 46 1.46 3.37 7.70
CA LEU A 46 2.67 2.65 8.17
C LEU A 46 3.86 3.57 8.47
N LEU A 47 3.89 4.78 7.94
CA LEU A 47 4.96 5.74 8.20
C LEU A 47 4.87 6.42 9.57
N GLY A 48 3.70 6.34 10.22
CA GLY A 48 3.40 7.04 11.48
C GLY A 48 3.00 8.51 11.26
N TYR A 49 2.17 9.01 12.18
CA TYR A 49 1.56 10.34 12.07
C TYR A 49 2.61 11.48 11.97
N GLU A 50 3.57 11.49 12.89
CA GLU A 50 4.57 12.57 12.96
C GLU A 50 5.40 12.67 11.67
N PHE A 51 5.78 11.52 11.11
CA PHE A 51 6.52 11.50 9.85
C PHE A 51 5.68 12.03 8.70
N VAL A 52 4.43 11.56 8.57
CA VAL A 52 3.55 11.96 7.47
C VAL A 52 3.21 13.44 7.58
N ARG A 53 2.91 13.95 8.80
CA ARG A 53 2.62 15.37 9.00
C ARG A 53 3.80 16.23 8.56
N LYS A 54 4.99 15.91 9.08
CA LYS A 54 6.20 16.64 8.70
C LYS A 54 6.48 16.59 7.18
N ALA A 55 6.36 15.41 6.57
CA ALA A 55 6.59 15.24 5.13
C ALA A 55 5.61 16.07 4.29
N MET A 56 4.33 16.11 4.67
CA MET A 56 3.33 16.91 3.98
C MET A 56 3.61 18.42 4.13
N ASP A 57 3.98 18.86 5.32
CA ASP A 57 4.34 20.27 5.59
C ASP A 57 5.56 20.69 4.76
N ASP A 58 6.62 19.90 4.78
CA ASP A 58 7.87 20.16 4.04
C ASP A 58 7.64 20.22 2.51
N LEU A 59 6.64 19.51 2.01
CA LEU A 59 6.26 19.48 0.58
C LEU A 59 5.25 20.58 0.20
N GLY A 60 4.85 21.44 1.15
CA GLY A 60 3.89 22.52 0.91
C GLY A 60 2.43 22.10 0.93
N TYR A 61 2.11 20.94 1.51
CA TYR A 61 0.75 20.44 1.75
C TYR A 61 0.28 20.68 3.18
N ASP A 62 0.77 21.73 3.84
CA ASP A 62 0.42 22.15 5.19
C ASP A 62 -1.07 22.45 5.39
N TYR A 63 -1.75 22.81 4.30
CA TYR A 63 -3.21 23.01 4.26
C TYR A 63 -4.03 21.72 4.35
N MET A 64 -3.43 20.55 4.17
CA MET A 64 -4.12 19.27 4.31
C MET A 64 -4.39 18.96 5.77
N ALA A 65 -5.64 18.71 6.09
CA ALA A 65 -6.06 18.35 7.44
C ALA A 65 -6.20 16.83 7.56
N PHE A 66 -5.62 16.27 8.60
CA PHE A 66 -5.79 14.88 9.03
C PHE A 66 -5.36 14.76 10.50
N THR A 67 -5.92 13.79 11.19
CA THR A 67 -5.60 13.49 12.59
C THR A 67 -4.78 12.21 12.70
N ASP A 68 -4.41 11.85 13.91
CA ASP A 68 -3.71 10.59 14.20
C ASP A 68 -4.64 9.36 14.26
N PHE A 69 -5.95 9.54 14.06
CA PHE A 69 -6.96 8.47 14.19
C PHE A 69 -6.63 7.26 13.31
N HIS A 70 -6.50 7.45 12.00
CA HIS A 70 -6.19 6.36 11.09
C HIS A 70 -4.81 5.75 11.33
N PHE A 71 -3.86 6.52 11.84
CA PHE A 71 -2.53 6.01 12.16
C PHE A 71 -2.53 5.09 13.39
N LYS A 72 -3.46 5.29 14.32
CA LYS A 72 -3.60 4.43 15.50
C LYS A 72 -4.45 3.18 15.23
N ASP A 73 -5.41 3.30 14.31
CA ASP A 73 -6.37 2.24 13.99
C ASP A 73 -5.82 1.27 12.93
N ASP A 74 -5.03 1.75 11.98
CA ASP A 74 -4.44 0.93 10.93
C ASP A 74 -3.30 0.03 11.43
N LEU A 75 -2.92 -0.93 10.59
CA LEU A 75 -1.75 -1.78 10.79
C LEU A 75 -0.50 -0.94 11.09
N GLN A 76 0.12 -1.17 12.25
CA GLN A 76 1.35 -0.51 12.66
C GLN A 76 2.58 -1.16 12.01
N TYR A 77 3.66 -0.38 11.83
CA TYR A 77 4.88 -0.87 11.19
C TYR A 77 5.54 -2.02 11.96
N GLU A 78 5.53 -1.92 13.29
CA GLU A 78 6.10 -2.94 14.18
C GLU A 78 5.35 -4.27 14.10
N ASP A 79 4.05 -4.26 13.79
CA ASP A 79 3.23 -5.46 13.58
C ASP A 79 3.32 -5.95 12.14
N ALA A 80 3.43 -5.02 11.18
CA ALA A 80 3.48 -5.33 9.76
C ALA A 80 4.72 -6.17 9.40
N VAL A 81 5.91 -5.75 9.83
CA VAL A 81 7.15 -6.42 9.44
C VAL A 81 7.19 -7.89 9.89
N PRO A 82 6.91 -8.24 11.17
CA PRO A 82 6.86 -9.64 11.58
C PRO A 82 5.76 -10.45 10.86
N MET A 83 4.57 -9.86 10.66
CA MET A 83 3.49 -10.51 9.92
C MET A 83 3.89 -10.82 8.49
N LEU A 84 4.46 -9.84 7.77
CA LEU A 84 4.91 -10.02 6.39
C LEU A 84 6.03 -11.08 6.27
N ARG A 85 6.95 -11.16 7.24
CA ARG A 85 7.97 -12.21 7.30
C ARG A 85 7.34 -13.60 7.40
N ARG A 86 6.40 -13.80 8.33
CA ARG A 86 5.68 -15.08 8.47
C ARG A 86 4.93 -15.47 7.21
N LEU A 87 4.29 -14.50 6.54
CA LEU A 87 3.56 -14.73 5.30
C LEU A 87 4.48 -15.07 4.12
N LYS A 88 5.66 -14.44 4.05
CA LYS A 88 6.70 -14.78 3.06
C LYS A 88 7.17 -16.24 3.23
N GLU A 89 7.36 -16.67 4.48
CA GLU A 89 7.73 -18.06 4.80
C GLU A 89 6.61 -19.05 4.41
N VAL A 90 5.36 -18.73 4.73
CA VAL A 90 4.20 -19.57 4.34
C VAL A 90 4.11 -19.69 2.82
N ALA A 91 4.25 -18.59 2.08
CA ALA A 91 4.22 -18.65 0.63
C ALA A 91 5.34 -19.51 0.05
N ALA A 92 6.56 -19.39 0.59
CA ALA A 92 7.69 -20.21 0.19
C ALA A 92 7.45 -21.73 0.42
N GLN A 93 6.83 -22.09 1.56
CA GLN A 93 6.44 -23.47 1.86
C GLN A 93 5.40 -24.02 0.87
N GLU A 94 4.50 -23.17 0.38
CA GLU A 94 3.47 -23.53 -0.61
C GLU A 94 3.95 -23.43 -2.07
N GLY A 95 5.22 -23.03 -2.29
CA GLY A 95 5.76 -22.81 -3.64
C GLY A 95 5.15 -21.61 -4.36
N LEU A 96 4.68 -20.62 -3.60
CA LEU A 96 3.99 -19.44 -4.10
C LEU A 96 4.79 -18.14 -3.86
N SER A 97 4.44 -17.11 -4.59
CA SER A 97 4.98 -15.77 -4.39
C SER A 97 4.10 -14.97 -3.43
N PHE A 98 4.76 -14.21 -2.55
CA PHE A 98 4.14 -13.26 -1.64
C PHE A 98 4.85 -11.90 -1.72
N GLY A 99 4.10 -10.81 -1.64
CA GLY A 99 4.65 -9.47 -1.67
C GLY A 99 3.67 -8.42 -1.16
N VAL A 100 4.00 -7.16 -1.40
CA VAL A 100 3.15 -6.02 -1.01
C VAL A 100 2.83 -5.14 -2.21
N LYS A 101 1.68 -4.47 -2.15
CA LYS A 101 1.31 -3.40 -3.08
C LYS A 101 1.28 -2.06 -2.35
N LEU A 102 1.98 -1.07 -2.87
CA LEU A 102 2.21 0.22 -2.25
C LEU A 102 1.61 1.35 -3.10
N THR A 103 0.62 2.08 -2.61
CA THR A 103 -0.14 1.98 -1.37
C THR A 103 -1.64 2.11 -1.65
N ASN A 104 -2.49 2.00 -0.61
CA ASN A 104 -3.83 2.57 -0.64
C ASN A 104 -3.74 4.12 -0.71
N THR A 105 -4.87 4.75 -0.96
CA THR A 105 -5.02 6.20 -0.84
C THR A 105 -4.89 6.64 0.62
N PHE A 106 -4.61 7.91 0.84
CA PHE A 106 -4.45 8.46 2.18
C PHE A 106 -5.70 9.28 2.59
N PRO A 107 -6.36 8.95 3.71
CA PRO A 107 -7.53 9.68 4.19
C PRO A 107 -7.13 11.07 4.69
N VAL A 108 -7.88 12.08 4.29
CA VAL A 108 -7.74 13.48 4.72
C VAL A 108 -9.11 14.08 5.01
N ASP A 109 -9.16 14.97 6.00
CA ASP A 109 -10.40 15.62 6.41
C ASP A 109 -10.88 16.64 5.36
N ILE A 110 -12.18 16.73 5.16
CA ILE A 110 -12.82 17.77 4.36
C ILE A 110 -13.06 19.00 5.26
N LYS A 111 -12.38 20.11 4.97
CA LYS A 111 -12.48 21.35 5.76
C LYS A 111 -13.14 22.51 5.01
N ARG A 112 -13.22 22.43 3.69
CA ARG A 112 -13.70 23.52 2.82
C ARG A 112 -14.85 23.09 1.91
N GLN A 113 -15.56 22.02 2.27
CA GLN A 113 -16.66 21.46 1.46
C GLN A 113 -16.24 21.07 0.04
N GLU A 114 -15.01 20.59 -0.12
CA GLU A 114 -14.45 20.13 -1.41
C GLU A 114 -15.27 18.98 -2.00
N LEU A 115 -15.80 18.09 -1.13
CA LEU A 115 -16.67 16.98 -1.46
C LEU A 115 -17.75 16.83 -0.38
N PRO A 116 -18.88 16.15 -0.65
CA PRO A 116 -19.82 15.73 0.38
C PRO A 116 -19.16 14.74 1.36
N GLY A 117 -19.39 14.91 2.67
CA GLY A 117 -18.88 14.03 3.72
C GLY A 117 -17.87 14.73 4.63
N GLU A 118 -17.20 13.93 5.47
CA GLU A 118 -16.24 14.41 6.45
C GLU A 118 -14.78 14.13 6.01
N GLU A 119 -14.59 13.09 5.20
CA GLU A 119 -13.29 12.64 4.72
C GLU A 119 -13.26 12.49 3.20
N MET A 120 -12.09 12.65 2.61
CA MET A 120 -11.77 12.31 1.24
C MET A 120 -10.43 11.58 1.17
N TYR A 121 -10.10 11.04 0.01
CA TYR A 121 -8.89 10.20 -0.14
C TYR A 121 -7.89 10.86 -1.09
N MET A 122 -6.76 11.26 -0.55
CA MET A 122 -5.64 11.78 -1.33
C MET A 122 -5.04 10.69 -2.21
N SER A 123 -4.84 10.97 -3.48
CA SER A 123 -4.26 10.09 -4.49
C SER A 123 -3.36 10.85 -5.46
N GLY A 124 -2.80 10.16 -6.43
CA GLY A 124 -1.96 10.78 -7.47
C GLY A 124 -0.63 11.29 -6.94
N LYS A 125 -0.13 12.38 -7.50
CA LYS A 125 1.24 12.88 -7.26
C LYS A 125 1.54 13.18 -5.79
N ALA A 126 0.58 13.72 -5.06
CA ALA A 126 0.73 14.03 -3.64
C ALA A 126 0.95 12.77 -2.77
N LEU A 127 0.43 11.62 -3.21
CA LEU A 127 0.62 10.35 -2.52
C LEU A 127 2.00 9.74 -2.76
N PHE A 128 2.65 10.04 -3.89
CA PHE A 128 3.91 9.41 -4.31
C PHE A 128 5.02 9.47 -3.24
N PRO A 129 5.31 10.61 -2.60
CA PRO A 129 6.36 10.68 -1.58
C PRO A 129 6.12 9.73 -0.41
N LEU A 130 4.87 9.55 0.02
CA LEU A 130 4.54 8.62 1.09
C LEU A 130 4.70 7.17 0.63
N SER A 131 4.17 6.83 -0.53
CA SER A 131 4.22 5.46 -1.06
C SER A 131 5.64 4.99 -1.32
N ILE A 132 6.51 5.84 -1.87
CA ILE A 132 7.90 5.47 -2.13
C ILE A 132 8.71 5.38 -0.83
N THR A 133 8.36 6.17 0.19
CA THR A 133 9.00 6.05 1.51
C THR A 133 8.60 4.75 2.21
N VAL A 134 7.34 4.30 2.09
CA VAL A 134 6.96 2.96 2.57
C VAL A 134 7.79 1.88 1.86
N ALA A 135 7.97 2.01 0.53
CA ALA A 135 8.81 1.07 -0.22
C ALA A 135 10.24 1.02 0.32
N ALA A 136 10.86 2.18 0.53
CA ALA A 136 12.22 2.27 1.04
C ALA A 136 12.37 1.61 2.43
N ARG A 137 11.47 1.93 3.38
CA ARG A 137 11.49 1.33 4.72
C ARG A 137 11.29 -0.19 4.69
N LEU A 138 10.37 -0.69 3.87
CA LEU A 138 10.18 -2.13 3.73
C LEU A 138 11.37 -2.79 3.02
N ALA A 139 11.98 -2.14 2.03
CA ALA A 139 13.20 -2.66 1.40
C ALA A 139 14.33 -2.82 2.42
N GLU A 140 14.55 -1.84 3.28
CA GLU A 140 15.52 -1.92 4.38
C GLU A 140 15.21 -3.07 5.35
N SER A 141 13.93 -3.22 5.77
CA SER A 141 13.52 -4.28 6.71
C SER A 141 13.59 -5.69 6.14
N PHE A 142 13.62 -5.83 4.84
CA PHE A 142 13.64 -7.12 4.13
C PHE A 142 14.88 -7.34 3.26
N ASP A 143 15.92 -6.51 3.42
CA ASP A 143 17.16 -6.60 2.64
C ASP A 143 16.93 -6.61 1.12
N GLY A 144 15.90 -5.88 0.67
CA GLY A 144 15.48 -5.82 -0.73
C GLY A 144 14.72 -7.06 -1.26
N GLU A 145 14.50 -8.07 -0.42
CA GLU A 145 13.96 -9.36 -0.86
C GLU A 145 12.42 -9.48 -0.81
N LEU A 146 11.69 -8.43 -0.41
CA LEU A 146 10.24 -8.42 -0.43
C LEU A 146 9.76 -7.95 -1.81
N PRO A 147 9.08 -8.79 -2.61
CA PRO A 147 8.46 -8.35 -3.86
C PRO A 147 7.47 -7.21 -3.63
N MET A 148 7.61 -6.16 -4.42
CA MET A 148 6.76 -4.98 -4.32
C MET A 148 6.11 -4.67 -5.65
N SER A 149 4.82 -4.31 -5.63
CA SER A 149 4.13 -3.64 -6.72
C SER A 149 3.73 -2.23 -6.30
N PHE A 150 3.51 -1.34 -7.25
CA PHE A 150 3.29 0.08 -6.96
C PHE A 150 1.98 0.60 -7.54
N SER A 151 1.29 1.45 -6.76
CA SER A 151 0.05 2.13 -7.18
C SER A 151 -0.14 3.50 -6.54
N GLY A 152 0.90 4.06 -5.93
CA GLY A 152 0.84 5.28 -5.12
C GLY A 152 1.38 6.51 -5.85
N GLY A 153 0.69 6.99 -6.88
CA GLY A 153 1.07 8.21 -7.57
C GLY A 153 2.13 8.05 -8.67
N ALA A 154 2.24 6.86 -9.25
CA ALA A 154 3.06 6.66 -10.44
C ALA A 154 2.50 7.43 -11.64
N ASP A 155 3.39 8.07 -12.39
CA ASP A 155 3.08 8.78 -13.63
C ASP A 155 4.26 8.71 -14.62
N GLN A 156 4.13 9.38 -15.76
CA GLN A 156 5.16 9.40 -16.83
C GLN A 156 6.50 10.03 -16.42
N LYS A 157 6.59 10.68 -15.24
CA LYS A 157 7.80 11.36 -14.77
C LYS A 157 8.62 10.51 -13.79
N ASN A 158 8.01 9.49 -13.19
CA ASN A 158 8.63 8.71 -12.14
C ASN A 158 8.59 7.19 -12.35
N ILE A 159 7.85 6.71 -13.36
CA ILE A 159 7.66 5.28 -13.61
C ILE A 159 8.98 4.55 -13.92
N ASP A 160 9.87 5.17 -14.63
CA ASP A 160 11.21 4.62 -14.97
C ASP A 160 12.07 4.43 -13.72
N GLN A 161 12.01 5.39 -12.80
CA GLN A 161 12.71 5.32 -11.51
C GLN A 161 12.12 4.24 -10.60
N ILE A 162 10.78 4.13 -10.53
CA ILE A 162 10.11 3.08 -9.76
C ILE A 162 10.52 1.69 -10.25
N VAL A 163 10.47 1.48 -11.57
CA VAL A 163 10.89 0.21 -12.19
C VAL A 163 12.39 -0.03 -12.01
N GLY A 164 13.21 1.02 -12.12
CA GLY A 164 14.65 0.97 -11.88
C GLY A 164 15.04 0.54 -10.45
N CYS A 165 14.14 0.77 -9.46
CA CYS A 165 14.29 0.26 -8.10
C CYS A 165 13.87 -1.22 -7.94
N GLY A 166 13.51 -1.92 -9.03
CA GLY A 166 13.05 -3.31 -8.99
C GLY A 166 11.59 -3.48 -8.55
N ILE A 167 10.81 -2.40 -8.50
CA ILE A 167 9.40 -2.46 -8.11
C ILE A 167 8.54 -2.74 -9.34
N TRP A 168 7.85 -3.88 -9.35
CA TRP A 168 7.01 -4.32 -10.46
C TRP A 168 5.93 -5.32 -9.99
N PRO A 169 4.68 -5.26 -10.55
CA PRO A 169 4.18 -4.32 -11.56
C PRO A 169 3.83 -2.93 -11.00
N VAL A 170 3.75 -1.94 -11.88
CA VAL A 170 3.30 -0.58 -11.57
C VAL A 170 1.91 -0.36 -12.17
N THR A 171 0.98 0.18 -11.38
CA THR A 171 -0.35 0.57 -11.85
C THR A 171 -0.55 2.08 -11.73
N VAL A 172 -1.21 2.66 -12.73
CA VAL A 172 -1.54 4.09 -12.79
C VAL A 172 -3.06 4.26 -12.91
N ALA A 173 -3.59 5.28 -12.27
CA ALA A 173 -5.01 5.61 -12.33
C ALA A 173 -5.24 7.12 -12.45
N THR A 174 -4.87 7.89 -11.45
CA THR A 174 -5.18 9.32 -11.34
C THR A 174 -4.68 10.12 -12.54
N VAL A 175 -3.50 9.82 -13.04
CA VAL A 175 -2.93 10.50 -14.21
C VAL A 175 -3.73 10.25 -15.50
N LEU A 176 -4.43 9.13 -15.59
CA LEU A 176 -5.31 8.80 -16.73
C LEU A 176 -6.70 9.43 -16.59
N LEU A 177 -7.17 9.61 -15.33
CA LEU A 177 -8.50 10.16 -15.05
C LEU A 177 -8.53 11.69 -15.10
N LYS A 178 -7.38 12.34 -14.95
CA LYS A 178 -7.23 13.79 -15.02
C LYS A 178 -6.32 14.14 -16.19
N PRO A 179 -6.82 14.15 -17.41
CA PRO A 179 -6.05 14.65 -18.54
C PRO A 179 -5.72 16.12 -18.29
N GLY A 180 -4.44 16.40 -18.16
CA GLY A 180 -3.92 17.75 -18.00
C GLY A 180 -3.84 18.46 -19.32
#